data_50583b474c6fc583abe1302e2251a782
#
_entry.id   50583b474c6fc583abe1302e2251a782
#
_cell.length_a   1.000
_cell.length_b   1.000
_cell.length_c   1.000
_cell.angle_alpha   90.00
_cell.angle_beta   90.00
_cell.angle_gamma   90.00
#
_symmetry.space_group_name_H-M   'P 1'
#
loop_
_entity.id
_entity.type
_entity.pdbx_description
1 polymer ?
#
loop_
_entity_poly.entity_id
_entity_poly.type
_entity_poly.pdbx_seq_one_letter_code
_entity_poly.pdbx_strand_id
1 'polypeptide(L)'
;AGVPYVGVEVSAANTLEECWDLVNVSEATGSHLNIMENVCYRRDCMAALNMVRQGLFGEILHGGCGYEHDLREVKFNDGTHYNYVPGSGDLRMGPTAFAEAQWRTNHSVHRNGDIYPTHGIGPIAHCMDINRGNRFLSLSAMATQSRGLHKFIVDNGGENHPLAKVNFNLGDIVTSMIKCSNGQTIIVTHDTNSPRPYSLGFRVQGTEGLWMNDGDHVYVQGKSKPHRWDDSDEWFKKYDHKLWASLESQAAEAGHCLLYT
;
A
#
# COMPACT_ATOMS: atom_id res chain seq x y z
N ALA A 1 26.52 13.37 -9.87
CA ALA A 1 27.78 13.00 -9.24
C ALA A 1 27.93 13.73 -7.90
N GLY A 2 28.20 13.00 -6.83
CA GLY A 2 28.55 13.58 -5.54
C GLY A 2 27.42 13.73 -4.50
N VAL A 3 26.21 13.25 -4.76
CA VAL A 3 25.16 13.17 -3.74
C VAL A 3 25.25 11.80 -3.05
N PRO A 4 25.65 11.74 -1.75
CA PRO A 4 25.86 10.46 -1.07
C PRO A 4 24.55 9.72 -0.71
N TYR A 5 23.48 10.46 -0.53
CA TYR A 5 22.15 9.91 -0.15
C TYR A 5 21.06 10.48 -1.03
N VAL A 6 20.20 9.62 -1.55
CA VAL A 6 19.06 9.99 -2.40
C VAL A 6 17.80 9.33 -1.83
N GLY A 7 16.79 10.13 -1.53
CA GLY A 7 15.44 9.65 -1.21
C GLY A 7 14.56 9.75 -2.45
N VAL A 8 13.83 8.69 -2.75
CA VAL A 8 12.86 8.64 -3.86
C VAL A 8 11.50 8.26 -3.31
N GLU A 9 10.49 9.08 -3.66
CA GLU A 9 9.09 8.78 -3.31
C GLU A 9 8.56 7.58 -4.12
N VAL A 10 7.54 6.94 -3.59
CA VAL A 10 6.87 5.83 -4.27
C VAL A 10 5.95 6.38 -5.40
N SER A 11 5.94 5.76 -6.56
CA SER A 11 6.74 4.61 -7.02
C SER A 11 8.06 5.09 -7.61
N ALA A 12 9.14 4.48 -7.24
CA ALA A 12 10.47 4.92 -7.67
C ALA A 12 10.70 4.74 -9.18
N ALA A 13 10.00 3.82 -9.83
CA ALA A 13 10.15 3.51 -11.25
C ALA A 13 8.84 2.98 -11.86
N ASN A 14 8.69 3.12 -13.17
CA ASN A 14 7.53 2.65 -13.93
C ASN A 14 7.83 1.45 -14.84
N THR A 15 9.09 1.19 -15.11
CA THR A 15 9.54 0.11 -15.99
C THR A 15 10.62 -0.72 -15.31
N LEU A 16 10.82 -1.94 -15.80
CA LEU A 16 11.90 -2.81 -15.31
C LEU A 16 13.28 -2.21 -15.61
N GLU A 17 13.42 -1.55 -16.75
CA GLU A 17 14.65 -0.86 -17.14
C GLU A 17 15.02 0.24 -16.13
N GLU A 18 14.05 1.12 -15.82
CA GLU A 18 14.25 2.14 -14.78
C GLU A 18 14.62 1.55 -13.42
N CYS A 19 14.05 0.40 -13.04
CA CYS A 19 14.43 -0.29 -11.81
C CYS A 19 15.91 -0.70 -11.82
N TRP A 20 16.38 -1.26 -12.95
CA TRP A 20 17.79 -1.62 -13.11
C TRP A 20 18.71 -0.39 -13.15
N ASP A 21 18.28 0.69 -13.78
CA ASP A 21 19.04 1.94 -13.80
C ASP A 21 19.25 2.49 -12.40
N LEU A 22 18.23 2.48 -11.54
CA LEU A 22 18.36 2.89 -10.14
C LEU A 22 19.45 2.08 -9.41
N VAL A 23 19.46 0.76 -9.58
CA VAL A 23 20.44 -0.13 -8.95
C VAL A 23 21.82 0.14 -9.53
N ASN A 24 21.96 0.12 -10.86
CA ASN A 24 23.23 0.28 -11.57
C ASN A 24 23.87 1.64 -11.24
N VAL A 25 23.10 2.72 -11.21
CA VAL A 25 23.61 4.05 -10.88
C VAL A 25 24.02 4.12 -9.40
N SER A 26 23.23 3.54 -8.49
CA SER A 26 23.57 3.46 -7.07
C SER A 26 24.90 2.73 -6.86
N GLU A 27 25.09 1.57 -7.48
CA GLU A 27 26.32 0.79 -7.40
C GLU A 27 27.52 1.50 -8.03
N ALA A 28 27.36 2.08 -9.22
CA ALA A 28 28.43 2.77 -9.95
C ALA A 28 28.90 4.05 -9.25
N THR A 29 28.03 4.73 -8.53
CA THR A 29 28.35 6.01 -7.87
C THR A 29 28.64 5.89 -6.38
N GLY A 30 28.30 4.77 -5.76
CA GLY A 30 28.31 4.58 -4.31
C GLY A 30 27.26 5.40 -3.57
N SER A 31 26.29 5.99 -4.28
CA SER A 31 25.20 6.73 -3.67
C SER A 31 24.20 5.77 -3.03
N HIS A 32 23.84 6.04 -1.79
CA HIS A 32 22.80 5.27 -1.10
C HIS A 32 21.41 5.73 -1.57
N LEU A 33 20.70 4.85 -2.25
CA LEU A 33 19.32 5.08 -2.68
C LEU A 33 18.35 4.48 -1.67
N ASN A 34 17.40 5.29 -1.18
CA ASN A 34 16.34 4.86 -0.31
C ASN A 34 14.98 5.19 -0.91
N ILE A 35 14.09 4.20 -0.99
CA ILE A 35 12.69 4.41 -1.35
C ILE A 35 11.94 4.79 -0.07
N MET A 36 11.29 5.96 -0.09
CA MET A 36 10.61 6.53 1.06
C MET A 36 9.20 5.92 1.24
N GLU A 37 9.15 4.59 1.41
CA GLU A 37 7.90 3.87 1.68
C GLU A 37 7.47 4.10 3.14
N ASN A 38 6.68 5.12 3.37
CA ASN A 38 6.29 5.59 4.70
C ASN A 38 5.41 4.59 5.48
N VAL A 39 4.64 3.75 4.79
CA VAL A 39 3.74 2.79 5.43
C VAL A 39 4.51 1.73 6.23
N CYS A 40 5.75 1.41 5.83
CA CYS A 40 6.62 0.54 6.62
C CYS A 40 6.88 1.05 8.04
N TYR A 41 6.71 2.36 8.26
CA TYR A 41 6.97 3.02 9.53
C TYR A 41 5.70 3.36 10.32
N ARG A 42 4.54 2.97 9.85
CA ARG A 42 3.30 3.05 10.64
C ARG A 42 3.47 2.25 11.92
N ARG A 43 2.89 2.75 13.02
CA ARG A 43 3.05 2.13 14.34
C ARG A 43 2.56 0.68 14.38
N ASP A 44 1.40 0.42 13.79
CA ASP A 44 0.83 -0.92 13.66
C ASP A 44 1.74 -1.88 12.88
N CYS A 45 2.26 -1.43 11.72
CA CYS A 45 3.17 -2.22 10.90
C CYS A 45 4.48 -2.53 11.63
N MET A 46 5.03 -1.54 12.35
CA MET A 46 6.26 -1.73 13.12
C MET A 46 6.03 -2.59 14.36
N ALA A 47 4.88 -2.49 15.02
CA ALA A 47 4.50 -3.36 16.12
C ALA A 47 4.33 -4.81 15.64
N ALA A 48 3.62 -5.02 14.53
CA ALA A 48 3.47 -6.34 13.90
C ALA A 48 4.82 -6.94 13.51
N LEU A 49 5.72 -6.16 12.91
CA LEU A 49 7.09 -6.58 12.61
C LEU A 49 7.86 -6.98 13.87
N ASN A 50 7.71 -6.23 14.96
CA ASN A 50 8.33 -6.56 16.25
C ASN A 50 7.77 -7.86 16.83
N MET A 51 6.47 -8.10 16.69
CA MET A 51 5.84 -9.39 17.08
C MET A 51 6.38 -10.57 16.26
N VAL A 52 6.53 -10.39 14.94
CA VAL A 52 7.15 -11.39 14.05
C VAL A 52 8.59 -11.70 14.51
N ARG A 53 9.40 -10.67 14.73
CA ARG A 53 10.81 -10.83 15.16
C ARG A 53 10.97 -11.47 16.54
N GLN A 54 9.96 -11.34 17.41
CA GLN A 54 9.91 -12.01 18.69
C GLN A 54 9.33 -13.43 18.60
N GLY A 55 8.99 -13.91 17.41
CA GLY A 55 8.51 -15.27 17.18
C GLY A 55 7.06 -15.52 17.61
N LEU A 56 6.25 -14.46 17.87
CA LEU A 56 4.89 -14.64 18.38
C LEU A 56 3.96 -15.39 17.42
N PHE A 57 4.24 -15.30 16.13
CA PHE A 57 3.45 -15.97 15.09
C PHE A 57 4.07 -17.28 14.61
N GLY A 58 5.21 -17.69 15.21
CA GLY A 58 5.95 -18.86 14.77
C GLY A 58 6.60 -18.66 13.40
N GLU A 59 6.68 -19.73 12.61
CA GLU A 59 7.15 -19.65 11.21
C GLU A 59 6.10 -18.95 10.35
N ILE A 60 6.50 -17.88 9.66
CA ILE A 60 5.58 -17.13 8.78
C ILE A 60 5.27 -17.94 7.53
N LEU A 61 3.99 -18.08 7.22
CA LEU A 61 3.48 -18.89 6.13
C LEU A 61 2.84 -18.05 5.01
N HIS A 62 2.13 -16.98 5.41
CA HIS A 62 1.30 -16.22 4.48
C HIS A 62 1.26 -14.73 4.85
N GLY A 63 1.25 -13.88 3.82
CA GLY A 63 0.97 -12.45 3.93
C GLY A 63 -0.20 -12.03 3.05
N GLY A 64 -0.96 -11.07 3.53
CA GLY A 64 -1.95 -10.33 2.73
C GLY A 64 -1.63 -8.85 2.81
N CYS A 65 -1.86 -8.11 1.74
CA CYS A 65 -1.69 -6.67 1.68
C CYS A 65 -2.36 -6.09 0.44
N GLY A 66 -2.41 -4.77 0.35
CA GLY A 66 -2.95 -4.11 -0.83
C GLY A 66 -2.81 -2.60 -0.78
N TYR A 67 -3.36 -1.97 -1.78
CA TYR A 67 -3.70 -0.56 -1.78
C TYR A 67 -5.16 -0.43 -2.17
N GLU A 68 -6.00 -0.36 -1.16
CA GLU A 68 -7.43 -0.43 -1.27
C GLU A 68 -8.03 0.91 -0.79
N HIS A 69 -8.14 1.85 -1.73
CA HIS A 69 -8.48 3.24 -1.46
C HIS A 69 -9.39 3.79 -2.55
N ASP A 70 -10.56 4.28 -2.19
CA ASP A 70 -11.44 4.95 -3.15
C ASP A 70 -10.79 6.25 -3.66
N LEU A 71 -10.21 6.19 -4.85
CA LEU A 71 -9.57 7.33 -5.50
C LEU A 71 -10.38 7.92 -6.67
N ARG A 72 -11.66 7.57 -6.79
CA ARG A 72 -12.47 8.05 -7.92
C ARG A 72 -12.55 9.56 -7.96
N GLU A 73 -12.71 10.21 -6.80
CA GLU A 73 -12.70 11.68 -6.69
C GLU A 73 -11.33 12.28 -7.05
N VAL A 74 -10.26 11.65 -6.58
CA VAL A 74 -8.87 12.08 -6.87
C VAL A 74 -8.55 11.96 -8.36
N LYS A 75 -9.04 10.90 -9.02
CA LYS A 75 -8.78 10.62 -10.44
C LYS A 75 -9.45 11.58 -11.42
N PHE A 76 -10.49 12.28 -10.98
CA PHE A 76 -11.25 13.21 -11.84
C PHE A 76 -11.31 14.62 -11.27
N ASN A 77 -10.37 15.01 -10.41
CA ASN A 77 -10.34 16.29 -9.75
C ASN A 77 -10.06 17.45 -10.73
N ASP A 78 -10.93 18.46 -10.74
CA ASP A 78 -10.78 19.68 -11.56
C ASP A 78 -10.11 20.85 -10.80
N GLY A 79 -9.79 20.67 -9.51
CA GLY A 79 -9.17 21.67 -8.64
C GLY A 79 -10.15 22.60 -7.92
N THR A 80 -11.45 22.46 -8.14
CA THR A 80 -12.44 23.30 -7.46
C THR A 80 -12.76 22.81 -6.03
N HIS A 81 -12.58 21.51 -5.80
CA HIS A 81 -12.80 20.89 -4.50
C HIS A 81 -11.67 19.94 -4.15
N TYR A 82 -11.29 19.88 -2.87
CA TYR A 82 -10.31 18.92 -2.38
C TYR A 82 -10.84 17.48 -2.50
N ASN A 83 -12.12 17.30 -2.16
CA ASN A 83 -12.88 16.10 -2.41
C ASN A 83 -14.00 16.47 -3.39
N TYR A 84 -14.20 15.62 -4.40
CA TYR A 84 -15.27 15.84 -5.36
C TYR A 84 -16.62 15.72 -4.65
N VAL A 85 -17.43 16.77 -4.76
CA VAL A 85 -18.83 16.76 -4.31
C VAL A 85 -19.70 16.58 -5.53
N PRO A 86 -20.57 15.56 -5.62
CA PRO A 86 -21.41 15.31 -6.78
C PRO A 86 -22.15 16.59 -7.24
N GLY A 87 -22.00 16.95 -8.51
CA GLY A 87 -22.63 18.13 -9.12
C GLY A 87 -21.96 19.47 -8.80
N SER A 88 -20.82 19.50 -8.11
CA SER A 88 -20.16 20.75 -7.70
C SER A 88 -18.99 21.18 -8.60
N GLY A 89 -18.48 20.31 -9.46
CA GLY A 89 -17.38 20.59 -10.36
C GLY A 89 -17.49 19.83 -11.66
N ASP A 90 -16.51 20.01 -12.54
CA ASP A 90 -16.38 19.29 -13.78
C ASP A 90 -15.41 18.11 -13.60
N LEU A 91 -15.72 16.96 -14.18
CA LEU A 91 -14.81 15.82 -14.15
C LEU A 91 -13.68 16.06 -15.15
N ARG A 92 -12.42 16.00 -14.66
CA ARG A 92 -11.24 16.21 -15.51
C ARG A 92 -10.18 15.16 -15.24
N MET A 93 -9.46 14.82 -16.31
CA MET A 93 -8.25 13.97 -16.22
C MET A 93 -7.20 14.48 -17.21
N GLY A 94 -5.93 14.11 -16.99
CA GLY A 94 -4.82 14.53 -17.82
C GLY A 94 -4.40 15.98 -17.59
N PRO A 95 -3.70 16.63 -18.53
CA PRO A 95 -3.03 17.92 -18.30
C PRO A 95 -3.92 19.08 -17.84
N THR A 96 -5.22 18.99 -18.08
CA THR A 96 -6.20 20.02 -17.67
C THR A 96 -6.85 19.75 -16.31
N ALA A 97 -6.52 18.63 -15.68
CA ALA A 97 -6.99 18.27 -14.36
C ALA A 97 -6.11 18.87 -13.26
N PHE A 98 -6.45 18.60 -12.01
CA PHE A 98 -5.72 19.06 -10.84
C PHE A 98 -5.01 17.90 -10.11
N ALA A 99 -3.86 18.20 -9.52
CA ALA A 99 -3.06 17.29 -8.72
C ALA A 99 -2.86 15.91 -9.39
N GLU A 100 -3.19 14.82 -8.71
CA GLU A 100 -2.96 13.46 -9.20
C GLU A 100 -3.82 13.09 -10.42
N ALA A 101 -4.95 13.73 -10.64
CA ALA A 101 -5.76 13.50 -11.83
C ALA A 101 -5.03 13.86 -13.14
N GLN A 102 -3.95 14.65 -13.07
CA GLN A 102 -3.11 14.98 -14.23
C GLN A 102 -2.38 13.75 -14.80
N TRP A 103 -2.02 12.79 -13.94
CA TRP A 103 -1.20 11.64 -14.34
C TRP A 103 -1.79 10.29 -13.93
N ARG A 104 -2.37 10.15 -12.73
CA ARG A 104 -2.83 8.88 -12.16
C ARG A 104 -3.89 8.19 -13.03
N THR A 105 -4.88 8.93 -13.50
CA THR A 105 -5.97 8.41 -14.31
C THR A 105 -5.48 7.87 -15.66
N ASN A 106 -4.41 8.45 -16.19
CA ASN A 106 -3.77 7.99 -17.40
C ASN A 106 -3.20 6.56 -17.26
N HIS A 107 -2.69 6.20 -16.08
CA HIS A 107 -2.30 4.82 -15.81
C HIS A 107 -3.50 3.88 -15.84
N SER A 108 -4.67 4.31 -15.37
CA SER A 108 -5.91 3.50 -15.43
C SER A 108 -6.40 3.27 -16.87
N VAL A 109 -6.08 4.18 -17.80
CA VAL A 109 -6.39 4.01 -19.23
C VAL A 109 -5.46 3.00 -19.89
N HIS A 110 -4.16 3.06 -19.62
CA HIS A 110 -3.15 2.36 -20.41
C HIS A 110 -2.61 1.06 -19.77
N ARG A 111 -2.89 0.81 -18.49
CA ARG A 111 -2.34 -0.33 -17.75
C ARG A 111 -3.46 -1.20 -17.19
N ASN A 112 -3.19 -2.50 -17.03
CA ASN A 112 -4.05 -3.43 -16.32
C ASN A 112 -3.19 -4.28 -15.39
N GLY A 113 -3.11 -3.88 -14.14
CA GLY A 113 -2.28 -4.50 -13.10
C GLY A 113 -2.29 -3.65 -11.84
N ASP A 114 -1.65 -4.10 -10.79
CA ASP A 114 -1.45 -3.27 -9.60
C ASP A 114 -0.50 -2.12 -9.93
N ILE A 115 -1.01 -0.90 -9.88
CA ILE A 115 -0.25 0.32 -10.22
C ILE A 115 0.32 1.02 -8.98
N TYR A 116 0.08 0.49 -7.77
CA TYR A 116 0.56 1.07 -6.53
C TYR A 116 0.81 0.02 -5.41
N PRO A 117 1.68 -1.00 -5.64
CA PRO A 117 1.83 -2.12 -4.71
C PRO A 117 2.67 -1.81 -3.48
N THR A 118 3.44 -0.72 -3.48
CA THR A 118 4.51 -0.47 -2.49
C THR A 118 4.00 -0.34 -1.06
N HIS A 119 2.91 0.39 -0.84
CA HIS A 119 2.31 0.56 0.49
C HIS A 119 1.86 -0.75 1.13
N GLY A 120 1.36 -1.67 0.31
CA GLY A 120 0.98 -3.00 0.78
C GLY A 120 2.20 -3.89 0.99
N ILE A 121 3.02 -4.04 -0.04
CA ILE A 121 4.07 -5.06 -0.07
C ILE A 121 5.26 -4.74 0.85
N GLY A 122 5.55 -3.46 1.09
CA GLY A 122 6.68 -3.03 1.91
C GLY A 122 6.68 -3.64 3.31
N PRO A 123 5.64 -3.42 4.14
CA PRO A 123 5.55 -3.99 5.48
C PRO A 123 5.58 -5.53 5.50
N ILE A 124 4.90 -6.17 4.56
CA ILE A 124 4.88 -7.64 4.45
C ILE A 124 6.24 -8.18 4.04
N ALA A 125 6.94 -7.50 3.14
CA ALA A 125 8.30 -7.86 2.73
C ALA A 125 9.28 -7.79 3.92
N HIS A 126 9.12 -6.81 4.83
CA HIS A 126 9.89 -6.74 6.06
C HIS A 126 9.59 -7.91 7.02
N CYS A 127 8.33 -8.32 7.14
CA CYS A 127 7.93 -9.45 7.97
C CYS A 127 8.44 -10.80 7.44
N MET A 128 8.73 -10.89 6.14
CA MET A 128 9.17 -12.12 5.47
C MET A 128 10.64 -12.09 5.05
N ASP A 129 11.42 -11.10 5.50
CA ASP A 129 12.83 -10.93 5.17
C ASP A 129 13.14 -10.96 3.66
N ILE A 130 12.26 -10.40 2.83
CA ILE A 130 12.49 -10.27 1.39
C ILE A 130 13.78 -9.47 1.14
N ASN A 131 14.63 -10.01 0.27
CA ASN A 131 16.00 -9.54 -0.02
C ASN A 131 16.97 -9.64 1.18
N ARG A 132 16.61 -10.39 2.22
CA ARG A 132 17.43 -10.68 3.41
C ARG A 132 17.42 -12.16 3.75
N GLY A 133 17.63 -13.02 2.76
CA GLY A 133 17.54 -14.48 2.87
C GLY A 133 16.27 -15.07 2.28
N ASN A 134 15.37 -14.25 1.79
CA ASN A 134 14.16 -14.63 1.06
C ASN A 134 14.00 -13.78 -0.20
N ARG A 135 13.21 -14.21 -1.16
CA ARG A 135 12.92 -13.47 -2.41
C ARG A 135 11.61 -13.90 -3.04
N PHE A 136 11.07 -13.07 -3.89
CA PHE A 136 9.96 -13.44 -4.78
C PHE A 136 10.45 -14.39 -5.88
N LEU A 137 9.70 -15.45 -6.15
CA LEU A 137 10.01 -16.44 -7.19
C LEU A 137 9.10 -16.32 -8.40
N SER A 138 7.80 -16.18 -8.15
CA SER A 138 6.80 -16.11 -9.21
C SER A 138 5.61 -15.26 -8.76
N LEU A 139 4.93 -14.69 -9.73
CA LEU A 139 3.72 -13.90 -9.55
C LEU A 139 2.69 -14.33 -10.58
N SER A 140 1.44 -14.44 -10.14
CA SER A 140 0.27 -14.56 -11.01
C SER A 140 -0.74 -13.48 -10.60
N ALA A 141 -1.34 -12.81 -11.57
CA ALA A 141 -2.31 -11.76 -11.33
C ALA A 141 -3.56 -11.93 -12.18
N MET A 142 -4.69 -11.54 -11.62
CA MET A 142 -5.97 -11.45 -12.31
C MET A 142 -6.65 -10.14 -11.97
N ALA A 143 -7.32 -9.56 -12.95
CA ALA A 143 -8.08 -8.33 -12.82
C ALA A 143 -9.55 -8.56 -13.14
N THR A 144 -10.43 -7.83 -12.47
CA THR A 144 -11.84 -7.74 -12.85
C THR A 144 -12.03 -6.90 -14.11
N GLN A 145 -13.25 -6.81 -14.61
CA GLN A 145 -13.58 -5.80 -15.60
C GLN A 145 -13.51 -4.40 -14.98
N SER A 146 -13.23 -3.40 -15.81
CA SER A 146 -13.31 -1.99 -15.44
C SER A 146 -14.75 -1.49 -15.55
N ARG A 147 -15.36 -1.08 -14.45
CA ARG A 147 -16.74 -0.58 -14.37
C ARG A 147 -16.86 0.66 -13.49
N GLY A 148 -16.09 0.71 -12.40
CA GLY A 148 -16.24 1.70 -11.34
C GLY A 148 -15.99 3.12 -11.81
N LEU A 149 -14.93 3.36 -12.61
CA LEU A 149 -14.63 4.69 -13.12
C LEU A 149 -15.68 5.18 -14.12
N HIS A 150 -16.13 4.32 -15.04
CA HIS A 150 -17.21 4.67 -15.97
C HIS A 150 -18.51 5.02 -15.23
N LYS A 151 -18.89 4.16 -14.25
CA LYS A 151 -20.06 4.44 -13.43
C LYS A 151 -19.95 5.78 -12.70
N PHE A 152 -18.80 6.07 -12.10
CA PHE A 152 -18.56 7.34 -11.41
C PHE A 152 -18.74 8.55 -12.35
N ILE A 153 -18.21 8.46 -13.58
CA ILE A 153 -18.35 9.52 -14.58
C ILE A 153 -19.82 9.73 -14.96
N VAL A 154 -20.55 8.65 -15.20
CA VAL A 154 -21.98 8.73 -15.57
C VAL A 154 -22.82 9.29 -14.43
N ASP A 155 -22.60 8.82 -13.21
CA ASP A 155 -23.34 9.27 -12.02
C ASP A 155 -23.16 10.77 -11.75
N ASN A 156 -22.00 11.32 -12.06
CA ASN A 156 -21.64 12.70 -11.72
C ASN A 156 -21.64 13.67 -12.90
N GLY A 157 -21.32 13.20 -14.11
CA GLY A 157 -21.26 14.01 -15.33
C GLY A 157 -22.35 13.70 -16.37
N GLY A 158 -23.07 12.58 -16.16
CA GLY A 158 -24.07 12.10 -17.12
C GLY A 158 -23.48 11.26 -18.27
N GLU A 159 -24.36 10.51 -18.95
CA GLU A 159 -23.96 9.61 -20.06
C GLU A 159 -23.31 10.35 -21.24
N ASN A 160 -23.64 11.62 -21.43
CA ASN A 160 -23.10 12.44 -22.52
C ASN A 160 -21.76 13.12 -22.18
N HIS A 161 -21.25 12.94 -20.97
CA HIS A 161 -19.96 13.52 -20.58
C HIS A 161 -18.83 12.96 -21.47
N PRO A 162 -17.89 13.80 -21.95
CA PRO A 162 -16.81 13.34 -22.84
C PRO A 162 -16.02 12.17 -22.28
N LEU A 163 -15.76 12.15 -20.96
CA LEU A 163 -15.02 11.08 -20.29
C LEU A 163 -15.79 9.76 -20.19
N ALA A 164 -17.13 9.76 -20.34
CA ALA A 164 -17.92 8.52 -20.38
C ALA A 164 -17.58 7.64 -21.60
N LYS A 165 -16.91 8.20 -22.61
CA LYS A 165 -16.44 7.48 -23.80
C LYS A 165 -15.03 6.91 -23.64
N VAL A 166 -14.34 7.22 -22.55
CA VAL A 166 -12.98 6.72 -22.30
C VAL A 166 -13.04 5.25 -21.92
N ASN A 167 -12.21 4.45 -22.56
CA ASN A 167 -12.03 3.04 -22.21
C ASN A 167 -10.92 2.92 -21.17
N PHE A 168 -11.25 2.47 -19.97
CA PHE A 168 -10.28 2.19 -18.91
C PHE A 168 -9.88 0.72 -18.95
N ASN A 169 -8.58 0.46 -19.09
CA ASN A 169 -8.04 -0.90 -19.12
C ASN A 169 -7.85 -1.49 -17.72
N LEU A 170 -7.57 -0.64 -16.72
CA LEU A 170 -7.37 -1.11 -15.35
C LEU A 170 -8.66 -1.72 -14.81
N GLY A 171 -8.63 -3.01 -14.50
CA GLY A 171 -9.72 -3.65 -13.77
C GLY A 171 -9.98 -2.96 -12.43
N ASP A 172 -11.21 -2.99 -11.94
CA ASP A 172 -11.55 -2.31 -10.70
C ASP A 172 -10.79 -2.91 -9.52
N ILE A 173 -10.68 -4.24 -9.50
CA ILE A 173 -9.89 -4.97 -8.51
C ILE A 173 -8.87 -5.83 -9.23
N VAL A 174 -7.60 -5.70 -8.83
CA VAL A 174 -6.51 -6.56 -9.29
C VAL A 174 -6.00 -7.35 -8.10
N THR A 175 -5.99 -8.68 -8.22
CA THR A 175 -5.44 -9.58 -7.20
C THR A 175 -4.22 -10.28 -7.74
N SER A 176 -3.11 -10.17 -7.03
CA SER A 176 -1.84 -10.82 -7.36
C SER A 176 -1.49 -11.83 -6.27
N MET A 177 -0.98 -12.98 -6.66
CA MET A 177 -0.44 -14.00 -5.76
C MET A 177 1.05 -14.17 -6.03
N ILE A 178 1.86 -14.03 -4.99
CA ILE A 178 3.32 -14.14 -5.05
C ILE A 178 3.75 -15.38 -4.27
N LYS A 179 4.69 -16.15 -4.85
CA LYS A 179 5.39 -17.24 -4.16
C LYS A 179 6.79 -16.78 -3.78
N CYS A 180 7.19 -17.02 -2.52
CA CYS A 180 8.52 -16.71 -2.00
C CYS A 180 9.41 -17.96 -1.94
N SER A 181 10.75 -17.74 -1.93
CA SER A 181 11.74 -18.83 -1.94
C SER A 181 11.71 -19.67 -0.68
N ASN A 182 11.37 -19.08 0.47
CA ASN A 182 11.26 -19.81 1.73
C ASN A 182 9.89 -20.48 1.94
N GLY A 183 9.09 -20.59 0.86
CA GLY A 183 7.83 -21.32 0.90
C GLY A 183 6.59 -20.48 1.15
N GLN A 184 6.72 -19.23 1.62
CA GLN A 184 5.58 -18.34 1.88
C GLN A 184 4.83 -17.95 0.61
N THR A 185 3.60 -17.49 0.81
CA THR A 185 2.79 -16.84 -0.23
C THR A 185 2.34 -15.47 0.24
N ILE A 186 2.13 -14.55 -0.73
CA ILE A 186 1.57 -13.23 -0.46
C ILE A 186 0.42 -12.99 -1.43
N ILE A 187 -0.71 -12.49 -0.93
CA ILE A 187 -1.78 -11.94 -1.74
C ILE A 187 -1.70 -10.42 -1.68
N VAL A 188 -1.70 -9.79 -2.86
CA VAL A 188 -1.70 -8.33 -2.99
C VAL A 188 -2.97 -7.92 -3.73
N THR A 189 -3.73 -6.99 -3.15
CA THR A 189 -4.98 -6.49 -3.74
C THR A 189 -4.84 -5.00 -4.07
N HIS A 190 -5.18 -4.61 -5.28
CA HIS A 190 -5.28 -3.22 -5.71
C HIS A 190 -6.74 -2.89 -6.02
N ASP A 191 -7.29 -1.90 -5.34
CA ASP A 191 -8.63 -1.36 -5.59
C ASP A 191 -8.62 0.16 -5.38
N THR A 192 -8.67 0.90 -6.49
CA THR A 192 -8.72 2.37 -6.47
C THR A 192 -9.88 2.93 -7.29
N ASN A 193 -10.78 2.05 -7.73
CA ASN A 193 -11.89 2.37 -8.64
C ASN A 193 -13.27 2.09 -8.03
N SER A 194 -13.31 1.52 -6.83
CA SER A 194 -14.55 1.09 -6.17
C SER A 194 -14.84 1.93 -4.92
N PRO A 195 -16.14 2.08 -4.54
CA PRO A 195 -16.51 2.76 -3.31
C PRO A 195 -16.15 1.89 -2.09
N ARG A 196 -15.23 2.38 -1.28
CA ARG A 196 -14.80 1.68 -0.07
C ARG A 196 -14.14 2.61 0.94
N PRO A 197 -14.11 2.26 2.24
CA PRO A 197 -13.15 2.82 3.19
C PRO A 197 -11.71 2.44 2.84
N TYR A 198 -10.76 3.25 3.28
CA TYR A 198 -9.34 2.97 3.13
C TYR A 198 -8.94 1.71 3.91
N SER A 199 -8.19 0.82 3.25
CA SER A 199 -7.51 -0.31 3.87
C SER A 199 -6.23 -0.65 3.12
N LEU A 200 -5.28 -1.24 3.80
CA LEU A 200 -4.09 -1.85 3.22
C LEU A 200 -4.15 -3.38 3.30
N GLY A 201 -5.24 -3.92 3.83
CA GLY A 201 -5.55 -5.36 3.88
C GLY A 201 -4.45 -6.19 4.55
N PHE A 202 -3.71 -5.60 5.51
CA PHE A 202 -2.59 -6.28 6.11
C PHE A 202 -3.01 -7.55 6.82
N ARG A 203 -2.29 -8.62 6.50
CA ARG A 203 -2.35 -9.90 7.16
C ARG A 203 -0.96 -10.50 7.25
N VAL A 204 -0.55 -10.90 8.44
CA VAL A 204 0.65 -11.71 8.66
C VAL A 204 0.21 -12.95 9.42
N GLN A 205 0.44 -14.13 8.85
CA GLN A 205 0.02 -15.40 9.42
C GLN A 205 1.17 -16.38 9.44
N GLY A 206 1.38 -16.98 10.61
CA GLY A 206 2.35 -18.03 10.83
C GLY A 206 1.73 -19.27 11.47
N THR A 207 2.59 -20.17 11.94
CA THR A 207 2.20 -21.46 12.54
C THR A 207 1.57 -21.31 13.92
N GLU A 208 1.82 -20.20 14.63
CA GLU A 208 1.37 -19.99 16.02
C GLU A 208 0.47 -18.79 16.20
N GLY A 209 0.17 -18.05 15.13
CA GLY A 209 -0.72 -16.90 15.23
C GLY A 209 -0.85 -16.09 13.98
N LEU A 210 -1.65 -15.05 14.05
CA LEU A 210 -1.83 -14.09 12.96
C LEU A 210 -2.28 -12.72 13.46
N TRP A 211 -1.99 -11.72 12.64
CA TRP A 211 -2.53 -10.38 12.69
C TRP A 211 -3.29 -10.07 11.42
N MET A 212 -4.43 -9.40 11.54
CA MET A 212 -5.20 -8.83 10.44
C MET A 212 -5.53 -7.37 10.78
N ASN A 213 -5.15 -6.45 9.90
CA ASN A 213 -5.44 -5.02 10.09
C ASN A 213 -6.94 -4.73 9.92
N ASP A 214 -7.59 -5.32 8.94
CA ASP A 214 -9.04 -5.20 8.79
C ASP A 214 -9.73 -5.88 9.97
N GLY A 215 -10.43 -5.06 10.77
CA GLY A 215 -11.11 -5.48 11.99
C GLY A 215 -10.22 -5.51 13.24
N ASP A 216 -8.97 -5.03 13.16
CA ASP A 216 -8.03 -4.89 14.30
C ASP A 216 -7.86 -6.18 15.11
N HIS A 217 -7.57 -7.28 14.40
CA HIS A 217 -7.57 -8.62 14.93
C HIS A 217 -6.17 -9.20 15.13
N VAL A 218 -5.93 -9.76 16.32
CA VAL A 218 -4.74 -10.59 16.62
C VAL A 218 -5.20 -11.91 17.23
N TYR A 219 -4.49 -12.97 16.88
CA TYR A 219 -4.59 -14.27 17.57
C TYR A 219 -3.20 -14.86 17.75
N VAL A 220 -2.86 -15.24 18.97
CA VAL A 220 -1.59 -15.95 19.28
C VAL A 220 -1.93 -17.18 20.09
N GLN A 221 -1.53 -18.35 19.58
CA GLN A 221 -1.80 -19.63 20.22
C GLN A 221 -1.22 -19.68 21.63
N GLY A 222 -2.02 -20.17 22.57
CA GLY A 222 -1.62 -20.25 23.99
C GLY A 222 -1.62 -18.93 24.76
N LYS A 223 -1.87 -17.78 24.08
CA LYS A 223 -2.00 -16.46 24.73
C LYS A 223 -3.40 -15.89 24.53
N SER A 224 -3.96 -15.98 23.32
CA SER A 224 -5.35 -15.61 23.03
C SER A 224 -6.31 -16.70 23.51
N LYS A 225 -7.57 -16.33 23.79
CA LYS A 225 -8.61 -17.31 24.09
C LYS A 225 -8.89 -18.15 22.84
N PRO A 226 -9.02 -19.48 22.96
CA PRO A 226 -9.29 -20.35 21.81
C PRO A 226 -10.51 -19.88 21.00
N HIS A 227 -10.35 -19.80 19.67
CA HIS A 227 -11.36 -19.40 18.70
C HIS A 227 -11.92 -17.97 18.90
N ARG A 228 -11.16 -17.07 19.52
CA ARG A 228 -11.55 -15.67 19.69
C ARG A 228 -10.43 -14.74 19.24
N TRP A 229 -10.80 -13.69 18.57
CA TRP A 229 -9.91 -12.60 18.26
C TRP A 229 -9.65 -11.75 19.51
N ASP A 230 -8.43 -11.32 19.66
CA ASP A 230 -8.07 -10.21 20.54
C ASP A 230 -8.04 -8.93 19.74
N ASP A 231 -8.21 -7.79 20.40
CA ASP A 231 -8.01 -6.46 19.85
C ASP A 231 -6.51 -6.21 19.62
N SER A 232 -6.15 -5.74 18.44
CA SER A 232 -4.75 -5.47 18.09
C SER A 232 -4.11 -4.38 18.94
N ASP A 233 -4.85 -3.38 19.40
CA ASP A 233 -4.34 -2.28 20.20
C ASP A 233 -3.69 -2.74 21.49
N GLU A 234 -4.27 -3.74 22.18
CA GLU A 234 -3.69 -4.29 23.39
C GLU A 234 -2.35 -4.98 23.14
N TRP A 235 -2.24 -5.65 21.99
CA TRP A 235 -1.01 -6.28 21.55
C TRP A 235 0.03 -5.24 21.14
N PHE A 236 -0.35 -4.21 20.40
CA PHE A 236 0.56 -3.19 19.91
C PHE A 236 1.12 -2.34 21.05
N LYS A 237 0.34 -1.99 22.06
CA LYS A 237 0.85 -1.34 23.27
C LYS A 237 1.94 -2.16 23.94
N LYS A 238 1.77 -3.49 24.00
CA LYS A 238 2.74 -4.40 24.63
C LYS A 238 3.98 -4.66 23.79
N TYR A 239 3.84 -4.66 22.47
CA TYR A 239 4.89 -5.00 21.51
C TYR A 239 5.29 -3.81 20.63
N ASP A 240 5.06 -2.62 21.12
CA ASP A 240 5.43 -1.39 20.41
C ASP A 240 6.91 -1.41 20.02
N HIS A 241 7.20 -0.87 18.83
CA HIS A 241 8.57 -0.87 18.34
C HIS A 241 9.39 0.20 19.04
N LYS A 242 10.63 -0.13 19.43
CA LYS A 242 11.53 0.77 20.19
C LYS A 242 11.73 2.13 19.53
N LEU A 243 11.72 2.20 18.20
CA LEU A 243 11.86 3.47 17.49
C LEU A 243 10.64 4.38 17.72
N TRP A 244 9.42 3.82 17.78
CA TRP A 244 8.21 4.58 18.08
C TRP A 244 8.21 5.08 19.51
N ALA A 245 8.52 4.23 20.48
CA ALA A 245 8.63 4.62 21.89
C ALA A 245 9.68 5.72 22.11
N SER A 246 10.84 5.62 21.42
CA SER A 246 11.89 6.65 21.44
C SER A 246 11.42 7.97 20.79
N LEU A 247 10.74 7.88 19.66
CA LEU A 247 10.25 9.06 18.94
C LEU A 247 9.17 9.81 19.74
N GLU A 248 8.25 9.09 20.38
CA GLU A 248 7.24 9.68 21.25
C GLU A 248 7.88 10.45 22.44
N SER A 249 8.88 9.84 23.09
CA SER A 249 9.59 10.51 24.18
C SER A 249 10.28 11.79 23.71
N GLN A 250 10.99 11.75 22.59
CA GLN A 250 11.68 12.90 22.02
C GLN A 250 10.70 13.99 21.56
N ALA A 251 9.59 13.62 20.96
CA ALA A 251 8.55 14.57 20.54
C ALA A 251 7.89 15.25 21.74
N ALA A 252 7.59 14.50 22.80
CA ALA A 252 7.03 15.04 24.03
C ALA A 252 8.00 16.03 24.72
N GLU A 253 9.30 15.69 24.79
CA GLU A 253 10.34 16.56 25.33
C GLU A 253 10.50 17.86 24.52
N ALA A 254 10.36 17.76 23.19
CA ALA A 254 10.42 18.90 22.28
C ALA A 254 9.11 19.73 22.20
N GLY A 255 8.06 19.32 22.90
CA GLY A 255 6.75 19.97 22.84
C GLY A 255 6.00 19.77 21.53
N HIS A 256 6.35 18.75 20.75
CA HIS A 256 5.68 18.39 19.49
C HIS A 256 4.65 17.29 19.71
N CYS A 257 3.49 17.45 19.05
CA CYS A 257 2.52 16.37 18.90
C CYS A 257 2.85 15.57 17.63
N LEU A 258 3.00 14.25 17.74
CA LEU A 258 3.09 13.40 16.57
C LEU A 258 1.69 13.31 15.94
N LEU A 259 1.52 13.95 14.80
CA LEU A 259 0.33 13.77 13.98
C LEU A 259 0.45 12.41 13.26
N TYR A 260 -0.45 11.51 13.58
CA TYR A 260 -0.63 10.27 12.81
C TYR A 260 -1.35 10.61 11.51
N THR A 261 -0.66 10.44 10.41
CA THR A 261 -1.24 10.52 9.05
C THR A 261 -1.35 9.14 8.47
#